data_c8141a2d19a868a9260dedb9b99d6b4f
#
_entry.id   c8141a2d19a868a9260dedb9b99d6b4f
#
_cell.length_a   1.000
_cell.length_b   1.000
_cell.length_c   1.000
_cell.angle_alpha   90.00
_cell.angle_beta   90.00
_cell.angle_gamma   90.00
#
_symmetry.space_group_name_H-M   'P 1'
#
loop_
_entity.id
_entity.type
_entity.pdbx_description
1 polymer ?
#
loop_
_entity_poly.entity_id
_entity_poly.type
_entity_poly.pdbx_seq_one_letter_code
_entity_poly.pdbx_strand_id
1 'polypeptide(L)'
;MKIKKYLLALLLSSSAFLMAGSLGAEEVAAAAEAEEAAVAIVTSADAALAGGDELAADYLALLEAQGEYAYAFDFFTVSMLWTVIAAALVFVMHLGFATLEAGLTQQKNTVNILFKNVFIISIGIISYAVIGFNTHYPGDFNGWISLGSMIGDLNADGGNTFGYGGVGLAMTGYGDFIFQAMFAATAATIVSGAVAERVKLGSFMIFATLLVAIAYPVVGSWHWGGGWLGGLNGGNGFKDFAGSAVVHAFGGFAALACVMLLG
;
A
#
# COMPACT_ATOMS: atom_id res chain seq x y z
N MET A 1 29.40 -21.15 -15.07
CA MET A 1 28.26 -21.89 -14.51
C MET A 1 28.62 -22.77 -13.31
N LYS A 2 29.58 -23.67 -13.37
CA LYS A 2 29.93 -24.53 -12.22
C LYS A 2 30.47 -23.79 -10.98
N ILE A 3 31.18 -22.69 -11.15
CA ILE A 3 31.79 -21.91 -10.04
C ILE A 3 30.73 -21.22 -9.19
N LYS A 4 29.63 -20.72 -9.78
CA LYS A 4 28.52 -20.07 -9.05
C LYS A 4 27.78 -21.04 -8.13
N LYS A 5 27.58 -22.31 -8.54
CA LYS A 5 26.95 -23.35 -7.71
C LYS A 5 27.76 -23.65 -6.44
N TYR A 6 29.07 -23.67 -6.53
CA TYR A 6 29.94 -23.85 -5.36
C TYR A 6 29.97 -22.63 -4.46
N LEU A 7 29.83 -21.41 -5.04
CA LEU A 7 29.73 -20.19 -4.23
C LEU A 7 28.41 -20.11 -3.45
N LEU A 8 27.28 -20.50 -4.07
CA LEU A 8 25.99 -20.53 -3.40
C LEU A 8 25.96 -21.57 -2.27
N ALA A 9 26.45 -22.77 -2.52
CA ALA A 9 26.61 -23.81 -1.50
C ALA A 9 27.56 -23.38 -0.38
N LEU A 10 28.64 -22.63 -0.71
CA LEU A 10 29.58 -22.09 0.27
C LEU A 10 28.98 -20.95 1.11
N LEU A 11 28.14 -20.09 0.51
CA LEU A 11 27.44 -19.01 1.20
C LEU A 11 26.36 -19.54 2.14
N LEU A 12 25.59 -20.54 1.70
CA LEU A 12 24.59 -21.22 2.54
C LEU A 12 25.26 -21.98 3.69
N SER A 13 26.37 -22.69 3.42
CA SER A 13 27.13 -23.40 4.45
C SER A 13 27.85 -22.47 5.42
N SER A 14 28.31 -21.30 4.97
CA SER A 14 28.97 -20.32 5.85
C SER A 14 27.98 -19.56 6.73
N SER A 15 26.74 -19.29 6.27
CA SER A 15 25.70 -18.71 7.11
C SER A 15 25.17 -19.71 8.15
N ALA A 16 25.01 -20.98 7.78
CA ALA A 16 24.68 -22.06 8.72
C ALA A 16 25.78 -22.27 9.78
N PHE A 17 27.07 -22.18 9.37
CA PHE A 17 28.20 -22.33 10.28
C PHE A 17 28.36 -21.15 11.26
N LEU A 18 28.08 -19.93 10.81
CA LEU A 18 28.10 -18.74 11.69
C LEU A 18 26.93 -18.71 12.69
N MET A 19 25.79 -19.31 12.37
CA MET A 19 24.67 -19.45 13.27
C MET A 19 24.77 -20.69 14.21
N ALA A 20 25.49 -21.74 13.81
CA ALA A 20 25.62 -22.98 14.59
C ALA A 20 26.25 -22.78 15.99
N GLY A 21 26.89 -21.65 16.23
CA GLY A 21 27.42 -21.31 17.56
C GLY A 21 26.36 -20.85 18.59
N SER A 22 25.12 -20.59 18.15
CA SER A 22 24.03 -20.07 19.00
C SER A 22 22.73 -20.88 18.92
N LEU A 23 22.65 -21.87 18.02
CA LEU A 23 21.44 -22.67 17.75
C LEU A 23 21.53 -24.04 18.43
N GLY A 24 20.40 -24.57 18.88
CA GLY A 24 20.26 -25.93 19.40
C GLY A 24 20.42 -27.00 18.29
N ALA A 25 20.69 -28.23 18.66
CA ALA A 25 20.92 -29.33 17.70
C ALA A 25 19.73 -29.57 16.75
N GLU A 26 18.49 -29.34 17.19
CA GLU A 26 17.28 -29.45 16.35
C GLU A 26 17.21 -28.34 15.29
N GLU A 27 17.62 -27.11 15.62
CA GLU A 27 17.64 -25.99 14.69
C GLU A 27 18.73 -26.15 13.63
N VAL A 28 19.88 -26.74 14.00
CA VAL A 28 20.95 -27.09 13.07
C VAL A 28 20.52 -28.20 12.09
N ALA A 29 19.78 -29.20 12.59
CA ALA A 29 19.23 -30.28 11.77
C ALA A 29 18.17 -29.73 10.77
N ALA A 30 17.26 -28.88 11.22
CA ALA A 30 16.25 -28.24 10.37
C ALA A 30 16.89 -27.34 9.29
N ALA A 31 17.98 -26.64 9.63
CA ALA A 31 18.71 -25.83 8.66
C ALA A 31 19.43 -26.70 7.60
N ALA A 32 19.96 -27.86 8.00
CA ALA A 32 20.59 -28.82 7.09
C ALA A 32 19.57 -29.47 6.14
N GLU A 33 18.38 -29.84 6.63
CA GLU A 33 17.28 -30.36 5.81
C GLU A 33 16.77 -29.31 4.81
N ALA A 34 16.67 -28.05 5.23
CA ALA A 34 16.29 -26.95 4.35
C ALA A 34 17.35 -26.70 3.24
N GLU A 35 18.64 -26.82 3.58
CA GLU A 35 19.74 -26.71 2.61
C GLU A 35 19.70 -27.86 1.58
N GLU A 36 19.47 -29.08 2.03
CA GLU A 36 19.35 -30.24 1.15
C GLU A 36 18.13 -30.14 0.21
N ALA A 37 17.00 -29.65 0.74
CA ALA A 37 15.82 -29.39 -0.06
C ALA A 37 16.05 -28.28 -1.10
N ALA A 38 16.73 -27.19 -0.75
CA ALA A 38 17.07 -26.12 -1.67
C ALA A 38 18.00 -26.59 -2.78
N VAL A 39 19.01 -27.41 -2.46
CA VAL A 39 19.91 -28.03 -3.45
C VAL A 39 19.15 -28.97 -4.40
N ALA A 40 18.21 -29.77 -3.88
CA ALA A 40 17.37 -30.64 -4.69
C ALA A 40 16.48 -29.87 -5.67
N ILE A 41 15.91 -28.75 -5.23
CA ILE A 41 15.11 -27.85 -6.06
C ILE A 41 15.96 -27.24 -7.18
N VAL A 42 17.13 -26.72 -6.86
CA VAL A 42 18.04 -26.11 -7.86
C VAL A 42 18.48 -27.15 -8.90
N THR A 43 18.78 -28.38 -8.49
CA THR A 43 19.16 -29.44 -9.42
C THR A 43 18.01 -29.90 -10.32
N SER A 44 16.78 -29.93 -9.80
CA SER A 44 15.60 -30.24 -10.61
C SER A 44 15.25 -29.14 -11.60
N ALA A 45 15.40 -27.86 -11.20
CA ALA A 45 15.22 -26.73 -12.08
C ALA A 45 16.28 -26.64 -13.18
N ASP A 46 17.56 -26.97 -12.87
CA ASP A 46 18.62 -27.08 -13.90
C ASP A 46 18.32 -28.18 -14.94
N ALA A 47 17.70 -29.28 -14.52
CA ALA A 47 17.27 -30.35 -15.43
C ALA A 47 16.11 -29.92 -16.33
N ALA A 48 15.15 -29.17 -15.78
CA ALA A 48 14.05 -28.60 -16.53
C ALA A 48 14.51 -27.54 -17.54
N LEU A 49 15.45 -26.67 -17.16
CA LEU A 49 16.11 -25.70 -18.06
C LEU A 49 16.83 -26.38 -19.23
N ALA A 50 17.49 -27.50 -18.99
CA ALA A 50 18.13 -28.27 -20.05
C ALA A 50 17.08 -28.82 -21.04
N GLY A 51 15.83 -28.96 -20.62
CA GLY A 51 14.66 -29.27 -21.44
C GLY A 51 13.98 -28.10 -22.11
N GLY A 52 14.43 -26.86 -21.88
CA GLY A 52 13.86 -25.63 -22.46
C GLY A 52 12.63 -25.09 -21.72
N ASP A 53 12.49 -25.38 -20.43
CA ASP A 53 11.39 -24.90 -19.61
C ASP A 53 11.63 -23.46 -19.12
N GLU A 54 10.87 -22.50 -19.68
CA GLU A 54 10.94 -21.07 -19.34
C GLU A 54 10.56 -20.80 -17.87
N LEU A 55 9.60 -21.54 -17.29
CA LEU A 55 9.20 -21.39 -15.88
C LEU A 55 10.33 -21.77 -14.93
N ALA A 56 11.16 -22.77 -15.31
CA ALA A 56 12.32 -23.15 -14.53
C ALA A 56 13.40 -22.05 -14.55
N ALA A 57 13.54 -21.33 -15.67
CA ALA A 57 14.44 -20.18 -15.77
C ALA A 57 14.05 -19.06 -14.83
N ASP A 58 12.78 -18.68 -14.82
CA ASP A 58 12.24 -17.64 -13.94
C ASP A 58 12.38 -18.02 -12.46
N TYR A 59 12.12 -19.29 -12.13
CA TYR A 59 12.25 -19.79 -10.77
C TYR A 59 13.71 -19.78 -10.28
N LEU A 60 14.67 -20.19 -11.13
CA LEU A 60 16.10 -20.11 -10.79
C LEU A 60 16.59 -18.67 -10.65
N ALA A 61 16.11 -17.75 -11.50
CA ALA A 61 16.42 -16.33 -11.36
C ALA A 61 15.90 -15.75 -10.04
N LEU A 62 14.69 -16.18 -9.60
CA LEU A 62 14.13 -15.82 -8.31
C LEU A 62 14.96 -16.35 -7.13
N LEU A 63 15.39 -17.62 -7.18
CA LEU A 63 16.24 -18.23 -6.14
C LEU A 63 17.61 -17.58 -6.07
N GLU A 64 18.20 -17.24 -7.23
CA GLU A 64 19.50 -16.55 -7.30
C GLU A 64 19.38 -15.13 -6.71
N ALA A 65 18.32 -14.40 -7.05
CA ALA A 65 18.03 -13.08 -6.49
C ALA A 65 17.77 -13.15 -4.98
N GLN A 66 17.03 -14.14 -4.50
CA GLN A 66 16.78 -14.35 -3.07
C GLN A 66 18.10 -14.65 -2.32
N GLY A 67 19.00 -15.49 -2.89
CA GLY A 67 20.28 -15.79 -2.27
C GLY A 67 21.21 -14.58 -2.17
N GLU A 68 21.22 -13.71 -3.17
CA GLU A 68 22.06 -12.51 -3.21
C GLU A 68 21.50 -11.38 -2.35
N TYR A 69 20.16 -11.28 -2.26
CA TYR A 69 19.45 -10.20 -1.58
C TYR A 69 18.47 -10.72 -0.50
N ALA A 70 18.77 -11.83 0.15
CA ALA A 70 17.89 -12.50 1.10
C ALA A 70 17.28 -11.52 2.15
N TYR A 71 18.11 -10.69 2.75
CA TYR A 71 17.65 -9.68 3.70
C TYR A 71 16.65 -8.67 3.09
N ALA A 72 16.93 -8.20 1.87
CA ALA A 72 16.05 -7.26 1.18
C ALA A 72 14.73 -7.92 0.78
N PHE A 73 14.76 -9.19 0.37
CA PHE A 73 13.57 -9.97 0.05
C PHE A 73 12.71 -10.23 1.28
N ASP A 74 13.31 -10.62 2.39
CA ASP A 74 12.59 -10.82 3.66
C ASP A 74 11.98 -9.51 4.16
N PHE A 75 12.73 -8.42 4.11
CA PHE A 75 12.25 -7.09 4.46
C PHE A 75 11.06 -6.66 3.59
N PHE A 76 11.14 -6.88 2.26
CA PHE A 76 10.04 -6.61 1.35
C PHE A 76 8.80 -7.44 1.68
N THR A 77 8.97 -8.74 1.91
CA THR A 77 7.86 -9.65 2.23
C THR A 77 7.15 -9.24 3.51
N VAL A 78 7.91 -8.94 4.57
CA VAL A 78 7.36 -8.46 5.85
C VAL A 78 6.69 -7.10 5.68
N SER A 79 7.30 -6.16 4.96
CA SER A 79 6.72 -4.83 4.70
C SER A 79 5.42 -4.93 3.91
N MET A 80 5.37 -5.78 2.88
CA MET A 80 4.14 -6.01 2.10
C MET A 80 3.03 -6.59 2.95
N LEU A 81 3.34 -7.65 3.73
CA LEU A 81 2.35 -8.25 4.64
C LEU A 81 1.84 -7.22 5.64
N TRP A 82 2.73 -6.41 6.22
CA TRP A 82 2.37 -5.36 7.15
C TRP A 82 1.48 -4.29 6.51
N THR A 83 1.81 -3.86 5.29
CA THR A 83 1.03 -2.90 4.52
C THR A 83 -0.38 -3.40 4.25
N VAL A 84 -0.54 -4.67 3.85
CA VAL A 84 -1.85 -5.28 3.61
C VAL A 84 -2.66 -5.41 4.90
N ILE A 85 -2.04 -5.82 6.01
CA ILE A 85 -2.69 -5.88 7.32
C ILE A 85 -3.12 -4.47 7.75
N ALA A 86 -2.26 -3.47 7.60
CA ALA A 86 -2.57 -2.09 7.91
C ALA A 86 -3.73 -1.56 7.05
N ALA A 87 -3.76 -1.87 5.75
CA ALA A 87 -4.88 -1.54 4.87
C ALA A 87 -6.20 -2.16 5.34
N ALA A 88 -6.17 -3.43 5.77
CA ALA A 88 -7.35 -4.10 6.33
C ALA A 88 -7.83 -3.45 7.64
N LEU A 89 -6.92 -3.02 8.52
CA LEU A 89 -7.26 -2.31 9.74
C LEU A 89 -7.88 -0.93 9.45
N VAL A 90 -7.35 -0.19 8.48
CA VAL A 90 -7.93 1.09 8.03
C VAL A 90 -9.29 0.87 7.38
N PHE A 91 -9.47 -0.22 6.63
CA PHE A 91 -10.77 -0.61 6.10
C PHE A 91 -11.79 -0.86 7.23
N VAL A 92 -11.41 -1.57 8.28
CA VAL A 92 -12.27 -1.82 9.46
C VAL A 92 -12.65 -0.53 10.17
N MET A 93 -11.82 0.52 10.11
CA MET A 93 -12.15 1.84 10.64
C MET A 93 -13.45 2.42 10.03
N HIS A 94 -13.75 2.12 8.76
CA HIS A 94 -15.01 2.53 8.13
C HIS A 94 -16.24 1.91 8.80
N LEU A 95 -16.14 0.71 9.35
CA LEU A 95 -17.19 0.12 10.18
C LEU A 95 -17.43 0.98 11.44
N GLY A 96 -16.36 1.49 12.05
CA GLY A 96 -16.44 2.42 13.18
C GLY A 96 -17.19 3.69 12.81
N PHE A 97 -16.90 4.31 11.68
CA PHE A 97 -17.64 5.48 11.19
C PHE A 97 -19.10 5.16 10.89
N ALA A 98 -19.39 4.05 10.22
CA ALA A 98 -20.75 3.65 9.89
C ALA A 98 -21.60 3.42 11.14
N THR A 99 -21.05 2.76 12.17
CA THR A 99 -21.74 2.52 13.43
C THR A 99 -21.91 3.80 14.25
N LEU A 100 -20.91 4.67 14.28
CA LEU A 100 -20.97 5.98 14.93
C LEU A 100 -22.06 6.86 14.30
N GLU A 101 -22.05 6.99 12.97
CA GLU A 101 -23.07 7.76 12.24
C GLU A 101 -24.47 7.19 12.47
N ALA A 102 -24.63 5.86 12.39
CA ALA A 102 -25.92 5.21 12.62
C ALA A 102 -26.43 5.41 14.06
N GLY A 103 -25.52 5.45 15.05
CA GLY A 103 -25.86 5.68 16.44
C GLY A 103 -26.21 7.12 16.77
N LEU A 104 -25.68 8.11 16.05
CA LEU A 104 -25.88 9.54 16.27
C LEU A 104 -27.04 10.13 15.45
N THR A 105 -27.60 9.38 14.49
CA THR A 105 -28.67 9.80 13.59
C THR A 105 -30.01 9.15 13.97
N GLN A 106 -31.11 9.67 13.40
CA GLN A 106 -32.42 9.12 13.66
C GLN A 106 -32.54 7.70 13.08
N GLN A 107 -33.14 6.78 13.83
CA GLN A 107 -33.31 5.38 13.46
C GLN A 107 -33.94 5.18 12.06
N LYS A 108 -34.87 6.03 11.63
CA LYS A 108 -35.47 5.98 10.29
C LYS A 108 -34.49 6.21 9.16
N ASN A 109 -33.32 6.82 9.45
CA ASN A 109 -32.29 7.15 8.46
C ASN A 109 -31.13 6.12 8.42
N THR A 110 -31.14 5.14 9.33
CA THR A 110 -30.04 4.14 9.46
C THR A 110 -29.69 3.47 8.13
N VAL A 111 -30.70 3.05 7.34
CA VAL A 111 -30.47 2.39 6.04
C VAL A 111 -29.73 3.33 5.07
N ASN A 112 -30.14 4.61 4.99
CA ASN A 112 -29.49 5.61 4.15
C ASN A 112 -28.05 5.87 4.60
N ILE A 113 -27.81 5.91 5.91
CA ILE A 113 -26.48 6.11 6.49
C ILE A 113 -25.57 4.93 6.15
N LEU A 114 -26.02 3.70 6.36
CA LEU A 114 -25.22 2.52 6.03
C LEU A 114 -24.95 2.41 4.52
N PHE A 115 -25.97 2.66 3.69
CA PHE A 115 -25.79 2.71 2.24
C PHE A 115 -24.75 3.74 1.81
N LYS A 116 -24.80 4.95 2.38
CA LYS A 116 -23.85 6.02 2.13
C LYS A 116 -22.41 5.60 2.48
N ASN A 117 -22.21 4.94 3.61
CA ASN A 117 -20.89 4.45 4.03
C ASN A 117 -20.35 3.35 3.09
N VAL A 118 -21.18 2.40 2.67
CA VAL A 118 -20.79 1.39 1.66
C VAL A 118 -20.45 2.05 0.33
N PHE A 119 -21.25 3.03 -0.10
CA PHE A 119 -20.99 3.80 -1.31
C PHE A 119 -19.64 4.52 -1.26
N ILE A 120 -19.30 5.20 -0.15
CA ILE A 120 -18.05 5.92 0.02
C ILE A 120 -16.85 5.00 -0.21
N ILE A 121 -16.85 3.81 0.42
CA ILE A 121 -15.77 2.84 0.27
C ILE A 121 -15.67 2.39 -1.19
N SER A 122 -16.80 1.99 -1.79
CA SER A 122 -16.82 1.46 -3.16
C SER A 122 -16.37 2.50 -4.18
N ILE A 123 -16.96 3.69 -4.14
CA ILE A 123 -16.60 4.77 -5.08
C ILE A 123 -15.21 5.34 -4.78
N GLY A 124 -14.82 5.33 -3.50
CA GLY A 124 -13.49 5.75 -3.06
C GLY A 124 -12.41 4.91 -3.73
N ILE A 125 -12.50 3.59 -3.62
CA ILE A 125 -11.53 2.68 -4.26
C ILE A 125 -11.54 2.84 -5.78
N ILE A 126 -12.73 2.85 -6.40
CA ILE A 126 -12.86 2.94 -7.86
C ILE A 126 -12.31 4.28 -8.39
N SER A 127 -12.74 5.40 -7.83
CA SER A 127 -12.31 6.72 -8.31
C SER A 127 -10.83 6.98 -8.04
N TYR A 128 -10.32 6.45 -6.92
CA TYR A 128 -8.91 6.52 -6.59
C TYR A 128 -8.06 5.66 -7.56
N ALA A 129 -8.57 4.49 -8.00
CA ALA A 129 -7.93 3.68 -9.04
C ALA A 129 -7.94 4.36 -10.42
N VAL A 130 -9.03 5.07 -10.75
CA VAL A 130 -9.18 5.67 -12.11
C VAL A 130 -8.30 6.90 -12.30
N ILE A 131 -8.14 7.73 -11.26
CA ILE A 131 -7.40 8.99 -11.39
C ILE A 131 -6.65 9.38 -10.10
N GLY A 132 -7.18 8.97 -8.92
CA GLY A 132 -6.73 9.50 -7.64
C GLY A 132 -5.31 9.10 -7.29
N PHE A 133 -4.92 7.83 -7.46
CA PHE A 133 -3.62 7.34 -7.02
C PHE A 133 -2.46 8.02 -7.75
N ASN A 134 -2.52 8.07 -9.09
CA ASN A 134 -1.48 8.72 -9.88
C ASN A 134 -1.55 10.26 -9.83
N THR A 135 -2.65 10.83 -9.35
CA THR A 135 -2.73 12.26 -8.97
C THR A 135 -2.05 12.50 -7.62
N HIS A 136 -2.18 11.56 -6.68
CA HIS A 136 -1.56 11.62 -5.36
C HIS A 136 -0.03 11.42 -5.43
N TYR A 137 0.41 10.49 -6.28
CA TYR A 137 1.81 10.13 -6.50
C TYR A 137 2.20 10.36 -7.95
N PRO A 138 2.25 11.63 -8.41
CA PRO A 138 2.60 11.95 -9.78
C PRO A 138 4.11 11.77 -10.00
N GLY A 139 4.51 11.19 -11.14
CA GLY A 139 5.90 11.04 -11.52
C GLY A 139 6.57 12.41 -11.75
N ASP A 140 6.24 13.05 -12.88
CA ASP A 140 6.66 14.44 -13.14
C ASP A 140 5.71 15.41 -12.43
N PHE A 141 6.25 16.16 -11.48
CA PHE A 141 5.44 16.99 -10.59
C PHE A 141 6.03 18.38 -10.35
N ASN A 142 5.23 19.39 -10.56
CA ASN A 142 5.59 20.80 -10.29
C ASN A 142 5.48 21.18 -8.81
N GLY A 143 5.11 20.23 -7.95
CA GLY A 143 4.94 20.42 -6.51
C GLY A 143 3.55 20.91 -6.08
N TRP A 144 2.68 21.30 -7.02
CA TRP A 144 1.38 21.89 -6.71
C TRP A 144 0.19 21.08 -7.20
N ILE A 145 0.15 20.73 -8.46
CA ILE A 145 -0.93 19.97 -9.07
C ILE A 145 -0.44 19.16 -10.28
N SER A 146 -0.83 17.90 -10.31
CA SER A 146 -0.77 17.04 -11.48
C SER A 146 -2.03 16.18 -11.47
N LEU A 147 -2.63 15.94 -12.61
CA LEU A 147 -3.73 14.98 -12.76
C LEU A 147 -3.15 13.71 -13.37
N GLY A 148 -3.29 12.63 -12.62
CA GLY A 148 -2.75 11.33 -13.02
C GLY A 148 -3.67 10.56 -13.96
N SER A 149 -3.16 9.41 -14.38
CA SER A 149 -3.85 8.41 -15.19
C SER A 149 -4.40 7.26 -14.33
N MET A 150 -4.91 6.21 -14.99
CA MET A 150 -5.37 5.01 -14.30
C MET A 150 -4.22 4.26 -13.64
N ILE A 151 -4.51 3.57 -12.56
CA ILE A 151 -3.53 2.79 -11.77
C ILE A 151 -2.78 1.74 -12.60
N GLY A 152 -3.33 1.27 -13.72
CA GLY A 152 -2.65 0.33 -14.62
C GLY A 152 -1.32 0.83 -15.17
N ASP A 153 -1.11 2.15 -15.21
CA ASP A 153 0.12 2.77 -15.69
C ASP A 153 1.28 2.70 -14.68
N LEU A 154 1.04 2.21 -13.46
CA LEU A 154 2.09 2.00 -12.45
C LEU A 154 3.21 1.06 -12.93
N ASN A 155 2.90 0.17 -13.87
CA ASN A 155 3.90 -0.75 -14.43
C ASN A 155 5.00 -0.02 -15.20
N ALA A 156 4.70 1.13 -15.81
CA ALA A 156 5.68 1.92 -16.56
C ALA A 156 6.73 2.57 -15.65
N ASP A 157 6.34 2.93 -14.42
CA ASP A 157 7.19 3.62 -13.45
C ASP A 157 7.74 2.67 -12.36
N GLY A 158 7.69 1.37 -12.58
CA GLY A 158 8.20 0.39 -11.61
C GLY A 158 7.29 0.15 -10.40
N GLY A 159 6.01 0.51 -10.49
CA GLY A 159 5.04 0.37 -9.40
C GLY A 159 4.81 -1.05 -8.90
N ASN A 160 5.21 -2.06 -9.67
CA ASN A 160 5.22 -3.47 -9.27
C ASN A 160 6.61 -3.99 -8.92
N THR A 161 7.63 -3.12 -8.90
CA THR A 161 8.98 -3.54 -8.63
C THR A 161 9.25 -3.63 -7.13
N PHE A 162 10.14 -4.55 -6.81
CA PHE A 162 10.77 -4.65 -5.51
C PHE A 162 11.45 -3.32 -5.16
N GLY A 163 11.15 -2.80 -3.97
CA GLY A 163 11.77 -1.56 -3.49
C GLY A 163 11.00 -0.26 -3.76
N TYR A 164 9.79 -0.31 -4.33
CA TYR A 164 8.90 0.84 -4.31
C TYR A 164 8.67 1.30 -2.86
N GLY A 165 8.67 2.60 -2.62
CA GLY A 165 8.58 3.17 -1.27
C GLY A 165 9.93 3.43 -0.60
N GLY A 166 11.04 3.06 -1.24
CA GLY A 166 12.39 3.34 -0.80
C GLY A 166 12.91 2.42 0.30
N VAL A 167 14.01 2.82 0.92
CA VAL A 167 14.78 1.99 1.86
C VAL A 167 14.05 1.70 3.17
N GLY A 168 13.13 2.58 3.56
CA GLY A 168 12.41 2.49 4.84
C GLY A 168 11.08 1.75 4.78
N LEU A 169 10.56 1.48 3.58
CA LEU A 169 9.24 0.85 3.39
C LEU A 169 9.17 0.19 2.01
N ALA A 170 9.71 -1.01 1.90
CA ALA A 170 9.65 -1.77 0.66
C ALA A 170 8.25 -2.36 0.44
N MET A 171 7.61 -2.01 -0.69
CA MET A 171 6.29 -2.51 -1.08
C MET A 171 6.10 -2.37 -2.59
N THR A 172 5.04 -2.95 -3.13
CA THR A 172 4.63 -2.68 -4.52
C THR A 172 3.72 -1.46 -4.59
N GLY A 173 3.65 -0.79 -5.74
CA GLY A 173 2.71 0.31 -5.96
C GLY A 173 1.26 -0.12 -5.78
N TYR A 174 0.90 -1.34 -6.14
CA TYR A 174 -0.45 -1.86 -5.87
C TYR A 174 -0.71 -2.13 -4.38
N GLY A 175 0.32 -2.49 -3.61
CA GLY A 175 0.21 -2.59 -2.14
C GLY A 175 -0.04 -1.23 -1.50
N ASP A 176 0.70 -0.21 -1.93
CA ASP A 176 0.48 1.16 -1.51
C ASP A 176 -0.90 1.67 -1.95
N PHE A 177 -1.32 1.38 -3.19
CA PHE A 177 -2.66 1.75 -3.67
C PHE A 177 -3.76 1.24 -2.75
N ILE A 178 -3.75 -0.04 -2.38
CA ILE A 178 -4.79 -0.61 -1.49
C ILE A 178 -4.79 0.13 -0.14
N PHE A 179 -3.62 0.39 0.41
CA PHE A 179 -3.49 1.09 1.68
C PHE A 179 -3.99 2.53 1.59
N GLN A 180 -3.56 3.28 0.58
CA GLN A 180 -3.91 4.68 0.38
C GLN A 180 -5.36 4.90 -0.06
N ALA A 181 -5.96 3.95 -0.79
CA ALA A 181 -7.38 4.00 -1.15
C ALA A 181 -8.29 4.00 0.09
N MET A 182 -7.89 3.32 1.15
CA MET A 182 -8.63 3.32 2.42
C MET A 182 -8.61 4.71 3.07
N PHE A 183 -7.50 5.42 3.03
CA PHE A 183 -7.43 6.80 3.53
C PHE A 183 -8.19 7.79 2.67
N ALA A 184 -8.17 7.63 1.36
CA ALA A 184 -8.96 8.45 0.44
C ALA A 184 -10.47 8.33 0.76
N ALA A 185 -10.96 7.11 0.96
CA ALA A 185 -12.33 6.88 1.41
C ALA A 185 -12.59 7.45 2.83
N THR A 186 -11.58 7.39 3.73
CA THR A 186 -11.68 7.96 5.07
C THR A 186 -11.91 9.47 5.05
N ALA A 187 -11.24 10.22 4.19
CA ALA A 187 -11.46 11.65 4.06
C ALA A 187 -12.94 11.98 3.75
N ALA A 188 -13.57 11.19 2.88
CA ALA A 188 -14.99 11.38 2.54
C ALA A 188 -15.94 10.93 3.66
N THR A 189 -15.60 9.88 4.42
CA THR A 189 -16.48 9.42 5.51
C THR A 189 -16.48 10.40 6.69
N ILE A 190 -15.41 11.15 6.92
CA ILE A 190 -15.39 12.25 7.90
C ILE A 190 -16.45 13.32 7.54
N VAL A 191 -16.49 13.71 6.27
CA VAL A 191 -17.52 14.65 5.79
C VAL A 191 -18.92 14.06 5.91
N SER A 192 -19.07 12.75 5.60
CA SER A 192 -20.31 12.00 5.69
C SER A 192 -20.99 12.18 7.05
N GLY A 193 -20.25 12.01 8.14
CA GLY A 193 -20.76 12.15 9.49
C GLY A 193 -21.22 13.58 9.81
N ALA A 194 -20.43 14.57 9.41
CA ALA A 194 -20.73 15.98 9.69
C ALA A 194 -21.99 16.50 8.99
N VAL A 195 -22.31 15.99 7.80
CA VAL A 195 -23.48 16.40 7.01
C VAL A 195 -24.62 15.38 7.06
N ALA A 196 -24.55 14.41 7.97
CA ALA A 196 -25.59 13.40 8.14
C ALA A 196 -26.93 14.07 8.39
N GLU A 197 -28.02 13.56 7.76
CA GLU A 197 -29.39 14.06 7.82
C GLU A 197 -29.61 15.46 7.21
N ARG A 198 -28.57 16.19 6.80
CA ARG A 198 -28.67 17.55 6.25
C ARG A 198 -28.52 17.61 4.74
N VAL A 199 -27.83 16.65 4.15
CA VAL A 199 -27.53 16.59 2.71
C VAL A 199 -28.40 15.55 2.01
N LYS A 200 -28.83 15.85 0.79
CA LYS A 200 -29.49 14.85 -0.07
C LYS A 200 -28.49 13.78 -0.50
N LEU A 201 -28.88 12.52 -0.43
CA LEU A 201 -28.01 11.36 -0.74
C LEU A 201 -27.30 11.50 -2.09
N GLY A 202 -28.04 11.79 -3.18
CA GLY A 202 -27.46 11.93 -4.51
C GLY A 202 -26.42 13.06 -4.62
N SER A 203 -26.67 14.20 -3.97
CA SER A 203 -25.70 15.31 -3.94
C SER A 203 -24.44 14.94 -3.18
N PHE A 204 -24.59 14.21 -2.07
CA PHE A 204 -23.46 13.71 -1.30
C PHE A 204 -22.64 12.69 -2.11
N MET A 205 -23.29 11.79 -2.87
CA MET A 205 -22.60 10.82 -3.71
C MET A 205 -21.70 11.49 -4.74
N ILE A 206 -22.20 12.53 -5.43
CA ILE A 206 -21.40 13.31 -6.41
C ILE A 206 -20.24 14.02 -5.69
N PHE A 207 -20.53 14.68 -4.57
CA PHE A 207 -19.52 15.38 -3.79
C PHE A 207 -18.40 14.44 -3.31
N ALA A 208 -18.74 13.29 -2.73
CA ALA A 208 -17.79 12.31 -2.23
C ALA A 208 -16.91 11.76 -3.37
N THR A 209 -17.49 11.51 -4.53
CA THR A 209 -16.74 11.06 -5.71
C THR A 209 -15.70 12.09 -6.13
N LEU A 210 -16.08 13.37 -6.26
CA LEU A 210 -15.14 14.45 -6.64
C LEU A 210 -14.09 14.69 -5.56
N LEU A 211 -14.48 14.61 -4.29
CA LEU A 211 -13.56 14.77 -3.16
C LEU A 211 -12.45 13.72 -3.21
N VAL A 212 -12.80 12.45 -3.42
CA VAL A 212 -11.85 11.34 -3.44
C VAL A 212 -11.07 11.25 -4.74
N ALA A 213 -11.71 11.55 -5.87
CA ALA A 213 -11.05 11.47 -7.18
C ALA A 213 -10.02 12.57 -7.41
N ILE A 214 -10.28 13.78 -6.89
CA ILE A 214 -9.52 14.97 -7.25
C ILE A 214 -8.99 15.71 -6.02
N ALA A 215 -9.86 16.21 -5.15
CA ALA A 215 -9.46 17.14 -4.11
C ALA A 215 -8.51 16.51 -3.10
N TYR A 216 -8.81 15.31 -2.61
CA TYR A 216 -7.96 14.59 -1.68
C TYR A 216 -6.59 14.22 -2.29
N PRO A 217 -6.51 13.61 -3.49
CA PRO A 217 -5.23 13.28 -4.11
C PRO A 217 -4.34 14.49 -4.37
N VAL A 218 -4.91 15.63 -4.78
CA VAL A 218 -4.15 16.87 -4.98
C VAL A 218 -3.54 17.36 -3.67
N VAL A 219 -4.30 17.37 -2.59
CA VAL A 219 -3.76 17.79 -1.27
C VAL A 219 -2.75 16.77 -0.75
N GLY A 220 -3.02 15.48 -0.94
CA GLY A 220 -2.11 14.40 -0.58
C GLY A 220 -0.76 14.48 -1.31
N SER A 221 -0.79 14.86 -2.59
CA SER A 221 0.41 15.03 -3.39
C SER A 221 1.36 16.13 -2.86
N TRP A 222 0.84 17.12 -2.16
CA TRP A 222 1.66 18.19 -1.58
C TRP A 222 2.64 17.70 -0.50
N HIS A 223 2.30 16.61 0.19
CA HIS A 223 3.18 16.03 1.21
C HIS A 223 3.69 14.64 0.81
N TRP A 224 2.81 13.66 0.72
CA TRP A 224 3.19 12.27 0.44
C TRP A 224 3.62 12.04 -1.01
N GLY A 225 3.10 12.80 -1.96
CA GLY A 225 3.49 12.77 -3.37
C GLY A 225 4.74 13.58 -3.71
N GLY A 226 5.50 14.06 -2.70
CA GLY A 226 6.75 14.80 -2.92
C GLY A 226 6.56 16.27 -3.30
N GLY A 227 5.38 16.85 -3.07
CA GLY A 227 5.07 18.23 -3.39
C GLY A 227 5.65 19.28 -2.42
N TRP A 228 5.23 20.54 -2.61
CA TRP A 228 5.78 21.70 -1.92
C TRP A 228 5.74 21.60 -0.39
N LEU A 229 4.70 21.00 0.17
CA LEU A 229 4.51 20.90 1.62
C LEU A 229 5.50 19.90 2.24
N GLY A 230 5.74 18.78 1.56
CA GLY A 230 6.74 17.80 1.96
C GLY A 230 8.17 18.33 1.82
N GLY A 231 8.40 19.23 0.85
CA GLY A 231 9.69 19.87 0.62
C GLY A 231 10.02 21.05 1.53
N LEU A 232 9.09 21.52 2.39
CA LEU A 232 9.30 22.65 3.25
C LEU A 232 10.52 22.45 4.16
N ASN A 233 11.40 23.48 4.22
CA ASN A 233 12.63 23.47 5.01
C ASN A 233 13.50 22.21 4.74
N GLY A 234 13.68 21.87 3.45
CA GLY A 234 14.45 20.69 3.05
C GLY A 234 13.86 19.37 3.52
N GLY A 235 12.54 19.29 3.61
CA GLY A 235 11.81 18.09 4.07
C GLY A 235 11.66 17.98 5.59
N ASN A 236 12.04 19.00 6.35
CA ASN A 236 11.94 19.02 7.81
C ASN A 236 10.87 19.97 8.37
N GLY A 237 10.21 20.74 7.50
CA GLY A 237 9.24 21.75 7.93
C GLY A 237 7.86 21.21 8.25
N PHE A 238 7.42 20.17 7.55
CA PHE A 238 6.13 19.53 7.77
C PHE A 238 6.27 18.02 7.74
N LYS A 239 5.70 17.36 8.72
CA LYS A 239 5.67 15.89 8.84
C LYS A 239 4.27 15.44 9.20
N ASP A 240 3.70 14.59 8.38
CA ASP A 240 2.47 13.87 8.67
C ASP A 240 2.71 12.36 8.45
N PHE A 241 2.87 11.63 9.53
CA PHE A 241 3.20 10.21 9.48
C PHE A 241 1.97 9.36 9.17
N ALA A 242 0.89 9.58 9.90
CA ALA A 242 -0.30 8.73 9.86
C ALA A 242 -1.54 9.38 9.21
N GLY A 243 -1.41 10.53 8.57
CA GLY A 243 -2.51 11.22 7.91
C GLY A 243 -3.35 12.12 8.83
N SER A 244 -2.81 12.54 9.98
CA SER A 244 -3.54 13.45 10.89
C SER A 244 -3.96 14.74 10.20
N ALA A 245 -3.09 15.33 9.38
CA ALA A 245 -3.38 16.53 8.61
C ALA A 245 -3.90 16.19 7.21
N VAL A 246 -3.15 15.38 6.45
CA VAL A 246 -3.44 15.08 5.04
C VAL A 246 -4.79 14.37 4.86
N VAL A 247 -5.19 13.51 5.81
CA VAL A 247 -6.46 12.78 5.76
C VAL A 247 -7.51 13.42 6.67
N HIS A 248 -7.22 13.44 7.98
CA HIS A 248 -8.24 13.78 8.97
C HIS A 248 -8.52 15.28 9.03
N ALA A 249 -7.51 16.15 9.04
CA ALA A 249 -7.75 17.59 9.01
C ALA A 249 -8.33 18.03 7.65
N PHE A 250 -7.86 17.45 6.53
CA PHE A 250 -8.45 17.68 5.21
C PHE A 250 -9.94 17.35 5.20
N GLY A 251 -10.30 16.12 5.65
CA GLY A 251 -11.70 15.72 5.77
C GLY A 251 -12.50 16.63 6.72
N GLY A 252 -11.89 17.05 7.84
CA GLY A 252 -12.49 17.96 8.81
C GLY A 252 -12.75 19.36 8.25
N PHE A 253 -11.82 19.95 7.50
CA PHE A 253 -12.03 21.23 6.84
C PHE A 253 -13.06 21.15 5.70
N ALA A 254 -13.06 20.07 4.93
CA ALA A 254 -14.10 19.81 3.92
C ALA A 254 -15.49 19.68 4.60
N ALA A 255 -15.57 18.98 5.73
CA ALA A 255 -16.76 18.86 6.54
C ALA A 255 -17.24 20.23 7.07
N LEU A 256 -16.32 21.05 7.61
CA LEU A 256 -16.62 22.40 8.08
C LEU A 256 -17.20 23.26 6.95
N ALA A 257 -16.58 23.26 5.78
CA ALA A 257 -17.08 24.00 4.61
C ALA A 257 -18.51 23.55 4.23
N CYS A 258 -18.75 22.23 4.19
CA CYS A 258 -20.10 21.70 3.91
C CYS A 258 -21.12 22.11 4.97
N VAL A 259 -20.79 22.03 6.24
CA VAL A 259 -21.70 22.44 7.33
C VAL A 259 -22.02 23.92 7.26
N MET A 260 -21.03 24.78 6.96
CA MET A 260 -21.26 26.22 6.79
C MET A 260 -22.19 26.56 5.62
N LEU A 261 -22.16 25.76 4.56
CA LEU A 261 -23.00 25.94 3.37
C LEU A 261 -24.42 25.37 3.56
N LEU A 262 -24.58 24.34 4.37
CA LEU A 262 -25.87 23.68 4.61
C LEU A 262 -26.67 24.30 5.75
N GLY A 263 -26.02 25.03 6.62
CA GLY A 263 -26.64 25.68 7.78
C GLY A 263 -26.77 24.77 8.99
#